data_9cc1c328f22c82df04004b69fc5a89ef
#
_entry.id   9cc1c328f22c82df04004b69fc5a89ef
#
_cell.length_a   1.000
_cell.length_b   1.000
_cell.length_c   1.000
_cell.angle_alpha   90.00
_cell.angle_beta   90.00
_cell.angle_gamma   90.00
#
_symmetry.space_group_name_H-M   'P 1'
#
loop_
_entity.id
_entity.type
_entity.pdbx_description
1 polymer ?
#
loop_
_entity_poly.entity_id
_entity_poly.type
_entity_poly.pdbx_seq_one_letter_code
_entity_poly.pdbx_strand_id
1 'polypeptide(L)'
;MTVEAHKETLEFKAEVSQVLDLVISSLYSNKEIFLRELISNASDAAEKLRFEALTDEELLEDDTNLRVRVLVDKDAGTITVSDNGIGLSRQEAIDTIGSIASSGTRRFAEALQAARGDAEKSEAGGDALIGQFGVGFYSAYIVADKVTVLSRRAGLTAEHGVRWESDGRGSYTLETVEKPARGTDVILHLQDDEKEFLDAWRLRTIIGKFSDHIAIPVEMEKEDLGGDDEDKQKQGDAPEFEQVNRGTALWMRSKSDLSDDDYKAFYKHISHDFEDPLAWAHNRVEGTNEYTALLYLPKRAPWDLWDREQKHGVKLYVKRVFIMDEADKLMPHWMRFVKGVVDSDDLPLNVSREILQHNRKIDTIRGANVKRVLGLLESLAKDEPEKYQEFWGEFGKVLKEGPAEDFQNRERIGGLLRFASTHNDDDTQNVSLDAYIERMQEGQKDIYYITADSPAAARHSPHLEVFRKKGVEAVSYTHLTLPTTCNLCRCRWSG
;
A
#
# COMPACT_ATOMS: atom_id res chain seq x y z
N MET A 1 -12.35 0.85 65.76
CA MET A 1 -11.16 0.98 64.92
C MET A 1 -11.62 1.50 63.58
N THR A 2 -11.40 2.80 63.30
CA THR A 2 -11.68 3.41 62.00
C THR A 2 -10.51 3.08 61.08
N VAL A 3 -10.79 2.35 60.02
CA VAL A 3 -9.81 2.11 58.95
C VAL A 3 -9.71 3.39 58.16
N GLU A 4 -8.57 4.08 58.23
CA GLU A 4 -8.27 5.22 57.38
C GLU A 4 -8.12 4.70 55.94
N ALA A 5 -8.91 5.26 55.00
CA ALA A 5 -8.83 4.98 53.60
C ALA A 5 -7.53 5.60 53.04
N HIS A 6 -6.51 4.79 52.89
CA HIS A 6 -5.25 5.18 52.26
C HIS A 6 -5.41 5.01 50.73
N LYS A 7 -5.45 6.13 50.00
CA LYS A 7 -5.44 6.11 48.53
C LYS A 7 -3.99 6.22 48.06
N GLU A 8 -3.47 5.19 47.51
CA GLU A 8 -2.12 5.12 46.98
C GLU A 8 -2.18 4.95 45.44
N THR A 9 -1.43 5.75 44.71
CA THR A 9 -1.29 5.60 43.25
C THR A 9 0.04 4.88 43.04
N LEU A 10 -0.02 3.67 42.52
CA LEU A 10 1.15 2.85 42.18
C LEU A 10 1.33 2.81 40.68
N GLU A 11 2.58 2.85 40.23
CA GLU A 11 2.93 2.67 38.82
C GLU A 11 3.00 1.19 38.49
N PHE A 12 2.54 0.83 37.24
CA PHE A 12 2.68 -0.52 36.76
C PHE A 12 4.16 -0.81 36.47
N LYS A 13 4.66 -1.95 36.97
CA LYS A 13 5.98 -2.47 36.64
C LYS A 13 5.82 -3.43 35.47
N ALA A 14 6.41 -3.13 34.30
CA ALA A 14 6.44 -4.03 33.16
C ALA A 14 7.68 -4.93 33.24
N GLU A 15 7.51 -6.24 33.03
CA GLU A 15 8.62 -7.15 32.70
C GLU A 15 8.98 -6.94 31.22
N VAL A 16 10.09 -6.29 30.96
CA VAL A 16 10.55 -5.87 29.62
C VAL A 16 10.66 -7.05 28.68
N SER A 17 11.15 -8.20 29.16
CA SER A 17 11.25 -9.41 28.36
C SER A 17 9.89 -9.92 27.87
N GLN A 18 8.87 -9.94 28.71
CA GLN A 18 7.51 -10.38 28.32
C GLN A 18 6.87 -9.41 27.33
N VAL A 19 7.12 -8.10 27.48
CA VAL A 19 6.62 -7.10 26.53
C VAL A 19 7.31 -7.27 25.19
N LEU A 20 8.61 -7.52 25.15
CA LEU A 20 9.35 -7.79 23.91
C LEU A 20 8.87 -9.08 23.25
N ASP A 21 8.69 -10.15 24.00
CA ASP A 21 8.15 -11.42 23.49
C ASP A 21 6.76 -11.25 22.88
N LEU A 22 5.88 -10.45 23.50
CA LEU A 22 4.57 -10.12 22.94
C LEU A 22 4.68 -9.29 21.65
N VAL A 23 5.59 -8.32 21.61
CA VAL A 23 5.83 -7.49 20.41
C VAL A 23 6.36 -8.36 19.27
N ILE A 24 7.33 -9.21 19.54
CA ILE A 24 7.99 -10.07 18.55
C ILE A 24 7.02 -11.17 18.04
N SER A 25 6.32 -11.85 18.94
CA SER A 25 5.51 -13.03 18.57
C SER A 25 4.06 -12.71 18.15
N SER A 26 3.49 -11.59 18.59
CA SER A 26 2.06 -11.32 18.43
C SER A 26 1.75 -10.15 17.49
N LEU A 27 2.69 -9.22 17.27
CA LEU A 27 2.43 -8.06 16.42
C LEU A 27 2.63 -8.34 14.93
N TYR A 28 3.48 -9.28 14.58
CA TYR A 28 3.86 -9.51 13.18
C TYR A 28 3.47 -10.92 12.75
N SER A 29 2.60 -11.00 11.74
CA SER A 29 2.18 -12.27 11.15
C SER A 29 3.13 -12.77 10.05
N ASN A 30 3.92 -11.87 9.46
CA ASN A 30 4.86 -12.17 8.39
C ASN A 30 6.29 -11.81 8.82
N LYS A 31 7.19 -12.81 8.80
CA LYS A 31 8.60 -12.62 9.17
C LYS A 31 9.35 -11.65 8.26
N GLU A 32 9.00 -11.58 6.97
CA GLU A 32 9.65 -10.69 5.97
C GLU A 32 9.65 -9.20 6.38
N ILE A 33 8.77 -8.83 7.30
CA ILE A 33 8.60 -7.45 7.77
C ILE A 33 9.85 -6.90 8.46
N PHE A 34 10.72 -7.77 9.03
CA PHE A 34 11.96 -7.29 9.65
C PHE A 34 12.78 -6.41 8.70
N LEU A 35 12.92 -6.85 7.46
CA LEU A 35 13.72 -6.12 6.46
C LEU A 35 13.04 -4.81 6.05
N ARG A 36 11.72 -4.81 5.90
CA ARG A 36 10.93 -3.59 5.65
C ARG A 36 11.16 -2.53 6.74
N GLU A 37 11.07 -2.93 8.00
CA GLU A 37 11.22 -2.00 9.13
C GLU A 37 12.65 -1.45 9.24
N LEU A 38 13.67 -2.29 9.03
CA LEU A 38 15.07 -1.86 9.08
C LEU A 38 15.41 -0.91 7.92
N ILE A 39 14.96 -1.21 6.69
CA ILE A 39 15.16 -0.32 5.54
C ILE A 39 14.40 1.00 5.76
N SER A 40 13.19 0.96 6.33
CA SER A 40 12.41 2.16 6.64
C SER A 40 13.12 3.04 7.67
N ASN A 41 13.73 2.44 8.71
CA ASN A 41 14.50 3.18 9.70
C ASN A 41 15.78 3.79 9.08
N ALA A 42 16.46 3.06 8.21
CA ALA A 42 17.63 3.55 7.47
C ALA A 42 17.26 4.71 6.53
N SER A 43 16.11 4.62 5.86
CA SER A 43 15.57 5.72 5.04
C SER A 43 15.27 6.96 5.87
N ASP A 44 14.65 6.80 7.05
CA ASP A 44 14.40 7.92 7.96
C ASP A 44 15.70 8.57 8.46
N ALA A 45 16.74 7.79 8.72
CA ALA A 45 18.05 8.29 9.11
C ALA A 45 18.70 9.12 7.98
N ALA A 46 18.55 8.68 6.74
CA ALA A 46 19.03 9.41 5.57
C ALA A 46 18.25 10.72 5.34
N GLU A 47 16.91 10.70 5.44
CA GLU A 47 16.09 11.90 5.32
C GLU A 47 16.36 12.91 6.45
N LYS A 48 16.58 12.44 7.67
CA LYS A 48 16.96 13.27 8.79
C LYS A 48 18.30 13.96 8.54
N LEU A 49 19.30 13.23 8.02
CA LEU A 49 20.58 13.83 7.63
C LEU A 49 20.40 14.87 6.53
N ARG A 50 19.63 14.55 5.49
CA ARG A 50 19.34 15.49 4.39
C ARG A 50 18.73 16.78 4.91
N PHE A 51 17.82 16.68 5.86
CA PHE A 51 17.18 17.84 6.46
C PHE A 51 18.15 18.67 7.32
N GLU A 52 18.92 18.03 8.21
CA GLU A 52 19.90 18.73 9.06
C GLU A 52 21.02 19.36 8.22
N ALA A 53 21.42 18.73 7.12
CA ALA A 53 22.41 19.22 6.18
C ALA A 53 21.97 20.46 5.38
N LEU A 54 20.68 20.79 5.34
CA LEU A 54 20.21 22.07 4.79
C LEU A 54 20.72 23.27 5.60
N THR A 55 21.02 23.05 6.88
CA THR A 55 21.52 24.10 7.77
C THR A 55 23.04 23.96 8.00
N ASP A 56 23.54 22.74 7.95
CA ASP A 56 24.96 22.41 8.19
C ASP A 56 25.43 21.34 7.20
N GLU A 57 25.94 21.78 6.06
CA GLU A 57 26.39 20.91 4.96
C GLU A 57 27.59 20.05 5.37
N GLU A 58 28.37 20.42 6.39
CA GLU A 58 29.51 19.65 6.88
C GLU A 58 29.11 18.28 7.45
N LEU A 59 27.82 18.11 7.85
CA LEU A 59 27.27 16.82 8.29
C LEU A 59 27.30 15.74 7.21
N LEU A 60 27.33 16.12 5.92
CA LEU A 60 27.43 15.16 4.81
C LEU A 60 28.85 14.55 4.70
N GLU A 61 29.83 15.11 5.39
CA GLU A 61 31.23 14.68 5.32
C GLU A 61 31.68 14.53 3.83
N ASP A 62 32.48 13.51 3.50
CA ASP A 62 32.95 13.24 2.13
C ASP A 62 31.99 12.35 1.31
N ASP A 63 30.83 11.94 1.89
CA ASP A 63 29.88 11.03 1.26
C ASP A 63 28.47 11.65 1.16
N THR A 64 28.20 12.30 0.03
CA THR A 64 26.91 12.98 -0.25
C THR A 64 25.84 12.03 -0.82
N ASN A 65 26.23 10.81 -1.24
CA ASN A 65 25.33 9.85 -1.86
C ASN A 65 24.65 8.99 -0.78
N LEU A 66 23.47 9.41 -0.34
CA LEU A 66 22.70 8.69 0.67
C LEU A 66 22.20 7.37 0.10
N ARG A 67 22.37 6.28 0.86
CA ARG A 67 22.01 4.92 0.45
C ARG A 67 21.80 4.00 1.64
N VAL A 68 21.16 2.90 1.39
CA VAL A 68 21.04 1.76 2.30
C VAL A 68 21.68 0.56 1.61
N ARG A 69 22.50 -0.22 2.33
CA ARG A 69 23.10 -1.47 1.85
C ARG A 69 22.59 -2.64 2.64
N VAL A 70 22.27 -3.73 1.95
CA VAL A 70 21.93 -5.01 2.57
C VAL A 70 23.01 -6.01 2.18
N LEU A 71 23.73 -6.46 3.20
CA LEU A 71 24.89 -7.35 3.06
C LEU A 71 24.57 -8.70 3.68
N VAL A 72 25.03 -9.77 3.07
CA VAL A 72 24.84 -11.15 3.54
C VAL A 72 26.21 -11.79 3.76
N ASP A 73 26.44 -12.26 4.98
CA ASP A 73 27.60 -13.10 5.29
C ASP A 73 27.12 -14.50 5.64
N LYS A 74 27.25 -15.43 4.68
CA LYS A 74 26.81 -16.82 4.84
C LYS A 74 27.65 -17.59 5.84
N ASP A 75 28.93 -17.27 5.95
CA ASP A 75 29.87 -17.95 6.84
C ASP A 75 29.63 -17.54 8.29
N ALA A 76 29.43 -16.26 8.53
CA ALA A 76 29.05 -15.71 9.84
C ALA A 76 27.56 -15.94 10.20
N GLY A 77 26.72 -16.28 9.23
CA GLY A 77 25.27 -16.43 9.41
C GLY A 77 24.57 -15.09 9.73
N THR A 78 25.04 -14.00 9.12
CA THR A 78 24.55 -12.65 9.42
C THR A 78 23.99 -11.91 8.20
N ILE A 79 23.01 -11.05 8.48
CA ILE A 79 22.53 -10.00 7.55
C ILE A 79 22.87 -8.66 8.16
N THR A 80 23.44 -7.75 7.38
CA THR A 80 23.69 -6.38 7.81
C THR A 80 22.87 -5.41 6.97
N VAL A 81 22.08 -4.56 7.63
CA VAL A 81 21.44 -3.40 7.01
C VAL A 81 22.23 -2.17 7.43
N SER A 82 22.90 -1.55 6.46
CA SER A 82 23.83 -0.43 6.67
C SER A 82 23.27 0.82 6.00
N ASP A 83 23.24 1.95 6.70
CA ASP A 83 22.93 3.28 6.16
C ASP A 83 24.11 4.23 6.37
N ASN A 84 24.22 5.23 5.51
CA ASN A 84 25.12 6.38 5.67
C ASN A 84 24.37 7.65 6.06
N GLY A 85 23.24 7.50 6.78
CA GLY A 85 22.41 8.57 7.28
C GLY A 85 23.01 9.30 8.48
N ILE A 86 22.13 9.90 9.30
CA ILE A 86 22.53 10.76 10.44
C ILE A 86 23.29 9.98 11.52
N GLY A 87 23.08 8.68 11.67
CA GLY A 87 23.63 7.86 12.73
C GLY A 87 23.11 8.21 14.13
N LEU A 88 23.70 7.60 15.15
CA LEU A 88 23.34 7.77 16.57
C LEU A 88 24.56 8.10 17.39
N SER A 89 24.41 9.08 18.29
CA SER A 89 25.32 9.29 19.41
C SER A 89 25.03 8.26 20.53
N ARG A 90 25.94 8.15 21.50
CA ARG A 90 25.77 7.25 22.65
C ARG A 90 24.43 7.51 23.40
N GLN A 91 24.08 8.77 23.61
CA GLN A 91 22.85 9.14 24.33
C GLN A 91 21.61 8.81 23.47
N GLU A 92 21.66 9.11 22.19
CA GLU A 92 20.57 8.76 21.27
C GLU A 92 20.34 7.24 21.17
N ALA A 93 21.41 6.43 21.18
CA ALA A 93 21.27 4.99 21.23
C ALA A 93 20.56 4.48 22.49
N ILE A 94 20.83 5.06 23.66
CA ILE A 94 20.13 4.76 24.92
C ILE A 94 18.65 5.15 24.81
N ASP A 95 18.38 6.36 24.31
CA ASP A 95 17.04 6.95 24.30
C ASP A 95 16.12 6.38 23.23
N THR A 96 16.69 5.80 22.15
CA THR A 96 15.91 5.28 21.01
C THR A 96 15.87 3.75 20.99
N ILE A 97 17.01 3.07 20.82
CA ILE A 97 17.06 1.60 20.75
C ILE A 97 17.17 0.94 22.12
N GLY A 98 17.60 1.67 23.15
CA GLY A 98 17.56 1.20 24.54
C GLY A 98 16.21 1.37 25.25
N SER A 99 15.24 2.02 24.60
CA SER A 99 13.90 2.30 25.17
C SER A 99 12.80 1.79 24.26
N ILE A 100 12.00 0.82 24.72
CA ILE A 100 10.90 0.25 23.95
C ILE A 100 9.81 1.30 23.71
N ALA A 101 9.25 1.34 22.50
CA ALA A 101 8.23 2.29 22.04
C ALA A 101 8.69 3.77 22.07
N SER A 102 9.99 4.03 22.05
CA SER A 102 10.57 5.36 21.94
C SER A 102 10.98 5.63 20.48
N SER A 103 10.24 6.51 19.78
CA SER A 103 10.57 6.86 18.40
C SER A 103 11.37 8.15 18.32
N GLY A 104 12.63 8.05 17.89
CA GLY A 104 13.48 9.20 17.54
C GLY A 104 12.90 9.99 16.36
N THR A 105 12.30 9.30 15.41
CA THR A 105 11.61 9.84 14.23
C THR A 105 10.43 10.71 14.64
N ARG A 106 9.57 10.24 15.55
CA ARG A 106 8.44 11.02 16.07
C ARG A 106 8.90 12.28 16.79
N ARG A 107 9.87 12.18 17.68
CA ARG A 107 10.43 13.35 18.40
C ARG A 107 11.01 14.39 17.45
N PHE A 108 11.67 13.94 16.38
CA PHE A 108 12.20 14.83 15.36
C PHE A 108 11.07 15.51 14.56
N ALA A 109 10.03 14.79 14.15
CA ALA A 109 8.86 15.36 13.48
C ALA A 109 8.12 16.39 14.35
N GLU A 110 7.93 16.10 15.65
CA GLU A 110 7.33 17.03 16.62
C GLU A 110 8.18 18.30 16.80
N ALA A 111 9.52 18.17 16.86
CA ALA A 111 10.44 19.30 16.95
C ALA A 111 10.40 20.18 15.68
N LEU A 112 10.29 19.57 14.51
CA LEU A 112 10.11 20.28 13.23
C LEU A 112 8.81 21.07 13.19
N GLN A 113 7.71 20.47 13.62
CA GLN A 113 6.41 21.14 13.66
C GLN A 113 6.43 22.33 14.66
N ALA A 114 7.05 22.15 15.81
CA ALA A 114 7.20 23.21 16.80
C ALA A 114 8.08 24.38 16.32
N ALA A 115 9.12 24.10 15.54
CA ALA A 115 10.02 25.13 15.00
C ALA A 115 9.41 25.96 13.86
N ARG A 116 8.41 25.41 13.14
CA ARG A 116 7.79 26.07 11.99
C ARG A 116 6.70 27.08 12.36
N GLY A 117 6.13 27.06 13.56
CA GLY A 117 5.00 27.90 13.92
C GLY A 117 3.80 27.71 12.99
N ASP A 118 2.67 28.42 13.25
CA ASP A 118 1.45 28.35 12.43
C ASP A 118 1.56 28.98 11.01
N ALA A 119 2.74 29.41 10.59
CA ALA A 119 2.99 30.05 9.30
C ALA A 119 3.67 29.07 8.32
N GLU A 120 2.92 28.71 7.30
CA GLU A 120 3.32 27.98 6.08
C GLU A 120 3.66 26.49 6.26
N LYS A 121 2.69 25.66 5.95
CA LYS A 121 2.87 24.26 5.52
C LYS A 121 3.70 24.24 4.23
N SER A 122 5.01 24.33 4.34
CA SER A 122 5.88 24.14 3.19
C SER A 122 6.32 22.69 3.08
N GLU A 123 6.26 22.19 1.88
CA GLU A 123 6.40 20.82 1.37
C GLU A 123 7.74 20.08 1.68
N ALA A 124 8.58 20.56 2.58
CA ALA A 124 9.91 19.98 2.75
C ALA A 124 10.15 19.41 4.16
N GLY A 125 10.25 18.11 4.23
CA GLY A 125 11.12 17.38 5.16
C GLY A 125 10.51 16.74 6.39
N GLY A 126 9.34 17.14 6.91
CA GLY A 126 8.74 16.51 8.10
C GLY A 126 7.78 15.36 7.79
N ASP A 127 7.14 15.42 6.63
CA ASP A 127 6.12 14.47 6.20
C ASP A 127 6.72 13.19 5.55
N ALA A 128 8.03 13.21 5.24
CA ALA A 128 8.71 12.08 4.61
C ALA A 128 9.08 10.93 5.55
N LEU A 129 9.04 11.14 6.88
CA LEU A 129 9.52 10.16 7.86
C LEU A 129 8.51 9.02 8.10
N ILE A 130 8.99 7.77 8.09
CA ILE A 130 8.19 6.54 8.07
C ILE A 130 7.96 5.99 9.49
N GLY A 131 8.99 5.95 10.35
CA GLY A 131 9.00 5.28 11.65
C GLY A 131 8.36 6.08 12.77
N GLN A 132 7.12 5.80 13.16
CA GLN A 132 6.38 6.57 14.17
C GLN A 132 6.25 5.86 15.54
N PHE A 133 6.29 4.51 15.56
CA PHE A 133 5.92 3.73 16.75
C PHE A 133 7.09 3.37 17.67
N GLY A 134 8.34 3.39 17.17
CA GLY A 134 9.54 3.03 17.96
C GLY A 134 9.63 1.55 18.34
N VAL A 135 8.93 0.69 17.61
CA VAL A 135 8.95 -0.77 17.81
C VAL A 135 9.46 -1.53 16.59
N GLY A 136 9.53 -0.90 15.42
CA GLY A 136 9.94 -1.52 14.17
C GLY A 136 11.33 -2.16 14.23
N PHE A 137 12.27 -1.55 14.97
CA PHE A 137 13.60 -2.10 15.18
C PHE A 137 13.58 -3.51 15.81
N TYR A 138 12.67 -3.76 16.75
CA TYR A 138 12.59 -5.04 17.45
C TYR A 138 12.05 -6.17 16.58
N SER A 139 11.50 -5.88 15.40
CA SER A 139 11.15 -6.91 14.39
C SER A 139 12.38 -7.73 13.95
N ALA A 140 13.59 -7.22 14.14
CA ALA A 140 14.84 -7.94 13.91
C ALA A 140 14.92 -9.27 14.68
N TYR A 141 14.36 -9.33 15.89
CA TYR A 141 14.35 -10.53 16.72
C TYR A 141 13.38 -11.62 16.27
N ILE A 142 12.56 -11.35 15.25
CA ILE A 142 11.73 -12.39 14.61
C ILE A 142 12.64 -13.43 13.92
N VAL A 143 13.78 -12.97 13.38
CA VAL A 143 14.71 -13.79 12.59
C VAL A 143 16.09 -13.93 13.22
N ALA A 144 16.43 -13.09 14.21
CA ALA A 144 17.75 -13.06 14.82
C ALA A 144 17.67 -13.39 16.33
N ASP A 145 18.62 -14.16 16.83
CA ASP A 145 18.81 -14.41 18.25
C ASP A 145 19.69 -13.37 18.94
N LYS A 146 20.41 -12.58 18.14
CA LYS A 146 21.24 -11.47 18.59
C LYS A 146 21.29 -10.36 17.54
N VAL A 147 21.21 -9.12 17.99
CA VAL A 147 21.36 -7.92 17.16
C VAL A 147 22.50 -7.07 17.66
N THR A 148 23.41 -6.70 16.76
CA THR A 148 24.50 -5.76 17.02
C THR A 148 24.28 -4.51 16.19
N VAL A 149 24.33 -3.33 16.81
CA VAL A 149 24.22 -2.04 16.12
C VAL A 149 25.55 -1.30 16.29
N LEU A 150 26.15 -0.92 15.17
CA LEU A 150 27.33 -0.06 15.10
C LEU A 150 26.90 1.28 14.53
N SER A 151 27.03 2.38 15.28
CA SER A 151 26.56 3.69 14.81
C SER A 151 27.52 4.80 15.18
N ARG A 152 27.63 5.81 14.30
CA ARG A 152 28.29 7.07 14.58
C ARG A 152 27.43 8.21 14.03
N ARG A 153 27.09 9.15 14.90
CA ARG A 153 26.33 10.33 14.48
C ARG A 153 27.19 11.25 13.59
N ALA A 154 26.60 11.78 12.56
CA ALA A 154 27.22 12.80 11.70
C ALA A 154 27.69 14.01 12.54
N GLY A 155 28.84 14.60 12.17
CA GLY A 155 29.48 15.68 12.90
C GLY A 155 30.31 15.25 14.12
N LEU A 156 30.29 13.95 14.51
CA LEU A 156 31.18 13.43 15.56
C LEU A 156 32.41 12.76 14.93
N THR A 157 33.55 12.78 15.64
CA THR A 157 34.78 12.10 15.19
C THR A 157 34.66 10.59 15.29
N ALA A 158 35.53 9.85 14.58
CA ALA A 158 35.54 8.38 14.51
C ALA A 158 35.55 7.68 15.89
N GLU A 159 36.17 8.29 16.89
CA GLU A 159 36.28 7.77 18.26
C GLU A 159 34.96 7.76 19.04
N HIS A 160 33.91 8.44 18.51
CA HIS A 160 32.60 8.52 19.13
C HIS A 160 31.62 7.51 18.57
N GLY A 161 32.10 6.48 17.87
CA GLY A 161 31.28 5.36 17.45
C GLY A 161 30.73 4.59 18.66
N VAL A 162 29.57 3.98 18.47
CA VAL A 162 28.85 3.26 19.51
C VAL A 162 28.53 1.86 19.01
N ARG A 163 28.82 0.85 19.82
CA ARG A 163 28.38 -0.52 19.64
C ARG A 163 27.32 -0.84 20.70
N TRP A 164 26.13 -1.13 20.24
CA TRP A 164 25.03 -1.63 21.05
C TRP A 164 24.79 -3.10 20.68
N GLU A 165 24.57 -3.97 21.66
CA GLU A 165 24.34 -5.40 21.41
C GLU A 165 23.33 -5.94 22.43
N SER A 166 22.35 -6.74 21.94
CA SER A 166 21.36 -7.40 22.77
C SER A 166 20.87 -8.71 22.15
N ASP A 167 20.43 -9.63 23.01
CA ASP A 167 19.72 -10.85 22.63
C ASP A 167 18.17 -10.72 22.69
N GLY A 168 17.68 -9.50 22.91
CA GLY A 168 16.23 -9.24 22.99
C GLY A 168 15.58 -9.67 24.31
N ARG A 169 16.36 -10.11 25.32
CA ARG A 169 15.84 -10.62 26.59
C ARG A 169 15.85 -9.61 27.74
N GLY A 170 15.75 -8.33 27.39
CA GLY A 170 15.57 -7.26 28.37
C GLY A 170 16.84 -6.58 28.88
N SER A 171 18.03 -6.96 28.37
CA SER A 171 19.28 -6.29 28.63
C SER A 171 20.05 -6.03 27.34
N TYR A 172 20.90 -5.01 27.37
CA TYR A 172 21.83 -4.71 26.28
C TYR A 172 23.16 -4.25 26.81
N THR A 173 24.20 -4.40 26.00
CA THR A 173 25.53 -3.82 26.24
C THR A 173 25.74 -2.60 25.36
N LEU A 174 26.45 -1.60 25.87
CA LEU A 174 26.77 -0.38 25.15
C LEU A 174 28.24 -0.05 25.32
N GLU A 175 28.97 -0.04 24.23
CA GLU A 175 30.41 0.19 24.19
C GLU A 175 30.74 1.36 23.25
N THR A 176 31.76 2.14 23.58
CA THR A 176 32.29 3.15 22.66
C THR A 176 33.37 2.51 21.81
N VAL A 177 33.25 2.63 20.51
CA VAL A 177 34.16 2.00 19.52
C VAL A 177 34.58 3.03 18.48
N GLU A 178 35.67 2.73 17.76
CA GLU A 178 36.05 3.52 16.60
C GLU A 178 35.18 3.12 15.39
N LYS A 179 34.49 4.12 14.76
CA LYS A 179 33.74 3.95 13.52
C LYS A 179 34.07 5.10 12.57
N PRO A 180 34.87 4.87 11.52
CA PRO A 180 35.32 5.94 10.62
C PRO A 180 34.19 6.62 9.85
N ALA A 181 33.26 5.86 9.33
CA ALA A 181 32.11 6.38 8.56
C ALA A 181 30.93 6.73 9.50
N ARG A 182 30.20 7.80 9.19
CA ARG A 182 28.89 8.09 9.82
C ARG A 182 27.84 7.06 9.44
N GLY A 183 26.68 7.10 10.09
CA GLY A 183 25.55 6.21 9.79
C GLY A 183 25.48 5.01 10.72
N THR A 184 24.64 4.05 10.40
CA THR A 184 24.33 2.92 11.26
C THR A 184 24.41 1.60 10.49
N ASP A 185 25.04 0.59 11.10
CA ASP A 185 25.04 -0.79 10.65
C ASP A 185 24.25 -1.62 11.66
N VAL A 186 23.17 -2.24 11.24
CA VAL A 186 22.36 -3.17 12.04
C VAL A 186 22.69 -4.60 11.58
N ILE A 187 23.41 -5.34 12.41
CA ILE A 187 23.88 -6.69 12.15
C ILE A 187 22.97 -7.69 12.88
N LEU A 188 22.31 -8.54 12.10
CA LEU A 188 21.40 -9.57 12.54
C LEU A 188 22.14 -10.91 12.56
N HIS A 189 22.32 -11.52 13.72
CA HIS A 189 22.80 -12.89 13.84
C HIS A 189 21.60 -13.83 13.77
N LEU A 190 21.45 -14.50 12.63
CA LEU A 190 20.21 -15.25 12.34
C LEU A 190 20.10 -16.51 13.20
N GLN A 191 18.86 -16.82 13.58
CA GLN A 191 18.48 -18.09 14.19
C GLN A 191 18.72 -19.23 13.20
N ASP A 192 18.98 -20.44 13.72
CA ASP A 192 19.32 -21.59 12.87
C ASP A 192 18.19 -22.00 11.90
N ASP A 193 16.95 -21.78 12.26
CA ASP A 193 15.75 -22.05 11.45
C ASP A 193 15.37 -20.92 10.50
N GLU A 194 16.08 -19.77 10.55
CA GLU A 194 15.84 -18.59 9.69
C GLU A 194 16.94 -18.38 8.64
N LYS A 195 17.78 -19.36 8.40
CA LYS A 195 18.88 -19.28 7.41
C LYS A 195 18.43 -19.15 5.96
N GLU A 196 17.13 -19.30 5.68
CA GLU A 196 16.55 -19.01 4.37
C GLU A 196 16.77 -17.55 3.95
N PHE A 197 16.90 -16.61 4.91
CA PHE A 197 17.17 -15.21 4.63
C PHE A 197 18.63 -14.92 4.28
N LEU A 198 19.56 -15.89 4.37
CA LEU A 198 20.93 -15.75 3.83
C LEU A 198 20.97 -15.88 2.29
N ASP A 199 19.83 -16.12 1.66
CA ASP A 199 19.73 -16.14 0.21
C ASP A 199 19.51 -14.71 -0.32
N ALA A 200 20.46 -14.20 -1.10
CA ALA A 200 20.39 -12.85 -1.66
C ALA A 200 19.17 -12.65 -2.59
N TRP A 201 18.79 -13.68 -3.36
CA TRP A 201 17.60 -13.61 -4.20
C TRP A 201 16.32 -13.44 -3.37
N ARG A 202 16.23 -14.14 -2.23
CA ARG A 202 15.12 -14.00 -1.28
C ARG A 202 15.03 -12.57 -0.75
N LEU A 203 16.14 -11.97 -0.34
CA LEU A 203 16.17 -10.59 0.14
C LEU A 203 15.82 -9.59 -0.95
N ARG A 204 16.31 -9.77 -2.19
CA ARG A 204 15.92 -8.94 -3.35
C ARG A 204 14.40 -8.98 -3.57
N THR A 205 13.80 -10.15 -3.48
CA THR A 205 12.35 -10.32 -3.60
C THR A 205 11.59 -9.56 -2.51
N ILE A 206 12.06 -9.63 -1.26
CA ILE A 206 11.47 -8.90 -0.12
C ILE A 206 11.61 -7.38 -0.31
N ILE A 207 12.79 -6.90 -0.72
CA ILE A 207 13.04 -5.48 -1.00
C ILE A 207 12.11 -4.98 -2.11
N GLY A 208 12.02 -5.72 -3.23
CA GLY A 208 11.14 -5.40 -4.35
C GLY A 208 9.66 -5.39 -3.96
N LYS A 209 9.25 -6.22 -2.99
CA LYS A 209 7.88 -6.26 -2.50
C LYS A 209 7.53 -5.07 -1.59
N PHE A 210 8.37 -4.77 -0.60
CA PHE A 210 8.04 -3.84 0.48
C PHE A 210 8.66 -2.46 0.35
N SER A 211 9.83 -2.36 -0.30
CA SER A 211 10.69 -1.17 -0.29
C SER A 211 11.07 -0.65 -1.68
N ASP A 212 10.41 -1.16 -2.75
CA ASP A 212 10.74 -0.82 -4.15
C ASP A 212 10.67 0.68 -4.45
N HIS A 213 9.77 1.38 -3.78
CA HIS A 213 9.46 2.79 -4.05
C HIS A 213 10.00 3.78 -3.01
N ILE A 214 10.80 3.31 -2.06
CA ILE A 214 11.51 4.18 -1.11
C ILE A 214 12.50 5.05 -1.89
N ALA A 215 12.54 6.36 -1.60
CA ALA A 215 13.33 7.33 -2.36
C ALA A 215 14.85 7.14 -2.25
N ILE A 216 15.31 6.49 -1.18
CA ILE A 216 16.73 6.21 -0.96
C ILE A 216 17.11 4.93 -1.72
N PRO A 217 18.23 4.93 -2.48
CA PRO A 217 18.76 3.73 -3.11
C PRO A 217 19.02 2.62 -2.09
N VAL A 218 18.50 1.43 -2.35
CA VAL A 218 18.81 0.22 -1.61
C VAL A 218 19.74 -0.62 -2.49
N GLU A 219 20.94 -0.88 -2.00
CA GLU A 219 22.00 -1.55 -2.73
C GLU A 219 22.28 -2.94 -2.13
N MET A 220 22.53 -3.90 -2.97
CA MET A 220 23.06 -5.23 -2.60
C MET A 220 24.28 -5.57 -3.45
N GLU A 221 25.10 -6.49 -2.96
CA GLU A 221 26.20 -7.02 -3.76
C GLU A 221 25.67 -7.66 -5.03
N LYS A 222 26.38 -7.37 -6.14
CA LYS A 222 26.07 -7.94 -7.44
C LYS A 222 26.44 -9.41 -7.43
N GLU A 223 25.46 -10.26 -7.73
CA GLU A 223 25.75 -11.69 -7.88
C GLU A 223 26.57 -11.92 -9.15
N ASP A 224 27.76 -12.49 -9.03
CA ASP A 224 28.46 -13.09 -10.16
C ASP A 224 27.62 -14.29 -10.64
N LEU A 225 26.78 -14.07 -11.66
CA LEU A 225 26.15 -15.15 -12.41
C LEU A 225 27.26 -15.85 -13.20
N GLY A 226 28.03 -16.71 -12.50
CA GLY A 226 29.20 -17.39 -13.02
C GLY A 226 28.98 -18.01 -14.40
N GLY A 227 29.62 -17.44 -15.41
CA GLY A 227 30.05 -18.22 -16.55
C GLY A 227 31.22 -19.13 -16.08
N ASP A 228 31.24 -20.35 -16.58
CA ASP A 228 32.22 -21.44 -16.32
C ASP A 228 33.70 -21.07 -16.55
N ASP A 229 34.20 -20.03 -15.92
CA ASP A 229 35.62 -19.68 -15.86
C ASP A 229 36.12 -19.82 -14.42
N GLU A 230 36.50 -21.04 -14.08
CA GLU A 230 37.14 -21.42 -12.80
C GLU A 230 38.48 -20.70 -12.51
N ASP A 231 38.89 -19.71 -13.30
CA ASP A 231 40.24 -19.09 -13.23
C ASP A 231 40.23 -17.60 -12.78
N LYS A 232 39.13 -17.04 -12.28
CA LYS A 232 39.13 -15.65 -11.75
C LYS A 232 38.81 -15.57 -10.25
N GLN A 233 39.59 -16.24 -9.41
CA GLN A 233 39.84 -15.72 -8.08
C GLN A 233 40.65 -14.41 -8.22
N LYS A 234 40.00 -13.31 -8.53
CA LYS A 234 40.59 -11.98 -8.37
C LYS A 234 40.60 -11.63 -6.89
N GLN A 235 41.73 -11.94 -6.27
CA GLN A 235 42.17 -11.34 -5.02
C GLN A 235 42.16 -9.81 -5.21
N GLY A 236 41.27 -9.09 -4.54
CA GLY A 236 41.46 -7.69 -4.21
C GLY A 236 40.53 -6.63 -4.78
N ASP A 237 39.52 -6.95 -5.61
CA ASP A 237 38.54 -5.95 -6.01
C ASP A 237 37.44 -5.81 -4.93
N ALA A 238 37.14 -4.55 -4.55
CA ALA A 238 36.02 -4.25 -3.64
C ALA A 238 34.71 -4.80 -4.23
N PRO A 239 33.77 -5.28 -3.40
CA PRO A 239 32.49 -5.80 -3.87
C PRO A 239 31.78 -4.76 -4.72
N GLU A 240 31.28 -5.14 -5.89
CA GLU A 240 30.46 -4.28 -6.75
C GLU A 240 29.02 -4.31 -6.24
N PHE A 241 28.42 -3.13 -6.05
CA PHE A 241 27.05 -2.97 -5.59
C PHE A 241 26.13 -2.59 -6.73
N GLU A 242 24.90 -3.09 -6.70
CA GLU A 242 23.83 -2.67 -7.60
C GLU A 242 22.61 -2.23 -6.81
N GLN A 243 21.91 -1.24 -7.34
CA GLN A 243 20.62 -0.80 -6.77
C GLN A 243 19.54 -1.84 -7.08
N VAL A 244 18.86 -2.31 -6.04
CA VAL A 244 17.84 -3.37 -6.12
C VAL A 244 16.40 -2.85 -5.98
N ASN A 245 16.21 -1.59 -5.61
CA ASN A 245 14.91 -0.92 -5.60
C ASN A 245 14.80 0.09 -6.73
N ARG A 246 13.59 0.44 -7.15
CA ARG A 246 13.37 1.46 -8.20
C ARG A 246 13.61 2.87 -7.72
N GLY A 247 13.48 3.14 -6.43
CA GLY A 247 13.70 4.44 -5.82
C GLY A 247 12.69 5.54 -6.21
N THR A 248 11.79 5.26 -7.14
CA THR A 248 10.79 6.21 -7.64
C THR A 248 9.40 5.60 -7.61
N ALA A 249 8.46 6.32 -7.00
CA ALA A 249 7.05 5.98 -7.05
C ALA A 249 6.42 6.71 -8.25
N LEU A 250 5.96 5.97 -9.27
CA LEU A 250 5.37 6.55 -10.47
C LEU A 250 4.19 7.46 -10.12
N TRP A 251 3.36 7.06 -9.15
CA TRP A 251 2.19 7.84 -8.74
C TRP A 251 2.51 9.15 -8.02
N MET A 252 3.77 9.35 -7.58
CA MET A 252 4.21 10.61 -6.98
C MET A 252 4.72 11.62 -8.01
N ARG A 253 4.99 11.17 -9.27
CA ARG A 253 5.45 12.05 -10.34
C ARG A 253 4.32 12.91 -10.88
N SER A 254 4.66 14.08 -11.42
CA SER A 254 3.68 14.93 -12.09
C SER A 254 3.07 14.20 -13.31
N LYS A 255 1.76 14.37 -13.53
CA LYS A 255 1.09 13.83 -14.72
C LYS A 255 1.70 14.31 -16.03
N SER A 256 2.26 15.52 -16.04
CA SER A 256 2.94 16.11 -17.22
C SER A 256 4.20 15.36 -17.60
N ASP A 257 4.81 14.64 -16.65
CA ASP A 257 6.09 13.97 -16.81
C ASP A 257 5.92 12.46 -17.11
N LEU A 258 4.68 12.01 -17.25
CA LEU A 258 4.32 10.61 -17.46
C LEU A 258 3.66 10.44 -18.82
N SER A 259 4.14 9.48 -19.59
CA SER A 259 3.52 9.03 -20.83
C SER A 259 2.49 7.94 -20.58
N ASP A 260 1.61 7.69 -21.55
CA ASP A 260 0.66 6.57 -21.50
C ASP A 260 1.38 5.22 -21.35
N ASP A 261 2.56 5.07 -21.95
CA ASP A 261 3.35 3.86 -21.86
C ASP A 261 3.91 3.64 -20.45
N ASP A 262 4.25 4.71 -19.72
CA ASP A 262 4.64 4.62 -18.31
C ASP A 262 3.48 4.07 -17.46
N TYR A 263 2.25 4.59 -17.66
CA TYR A 263 1.06 4.09 -16.97
C TYR A 263 0.76 2.63 -17.27
N LYS A 264 0.86 2.22 -18.53
CA LYS A 264 0.63 0.83 -18.96
C LYS A 264 1.69 -0.12 -18.41
N ALA A 265 2.95 0.27 -18.47
CA ALA A 265 4.05 -0.54 -17.93
C ALA A 265 3.91 -0.71 -16.40
N PHE A 266 3.52 0.35 -15.71
CA PHE A 266 3.28 0.29 -14.27
C PHE A 266 2.07 -0.60 -13.93
N TYR A 267 0.97 -0.53 -14.69
CA TYR A 267 -0.18 -1.40 -14.51
C TYR A 267 0.22 -2.87 -14.61
N LYS A 268 0.95 -3.26 -15.67
CA LYS A 268 1.41 -4.65 -15.85
C LYS A 268 2.28 -5.12 -14.67
N HIS A 269 3.10 -4.23 -14.16
CA HIS A 269 3.95 -4.54 -13.02
C HIS A 269 3.15 -4.83 -11.74
N ILE A 270 2.15 -3.98 -11.41
CA ILE A 270 1.41 -4.11 -10.14
C ILE A 270 0.29 -5.15 -10.18
N SER A 271 -0.31 -5.37 -11.36
CA SER A 271 -1.44 -6.30 -11.55
C SER A 271 -0.99 -7.70 -11.97
N HIS A 272 0.25 -7.85 -12.42
CA HIS A 272 0.78 -9.06 -13.08
C HIS A 272 -0.04 -9.46 -14.33
N ASP A 273 -0.72 -8.50 -14.93
CA ASP A 273 -1.44 -8.66 -16.19
C ASP A 273 -0.50 -8.44 -17.37
N PHE A 274 -0.71 -9.17 -18.46
CA PHE A 274 0.08 -9.03 -19.69
C PHE A 274 -0.56 -8.04 -20.68
N GLU A 275 -1.85 -7.77 -20.54
CA GLU A 275 -2.57 -6.82 -21.38
C GLU A 275 -2.48 -5.38 -20.84
N ASP A 276 -2.71 -4.41 -21.72
CA ASP A 276 -2.80 -2.99 -21.31
C ASP A 276 -4.11 -2.76 -20.55
N PRO A 277 -4.15 -1.82 -19.58
CA PRO A 277 -5.40 -1.43 -18.94
C PRO A 277 -6.33 -0.73 -19.95
N LEU A 278 -7.62 -0.85 -19.73
CA LEU A 278 -8.63 -0.19 -20.56
C LEU A 278 -8.61 1.34 -20.36
N ALA A 279 -8.48 1.77 -19.11
CA ALA A 279 -8.39 3.16 -18.72
C ALA A 279 -7.75 3.29 -17.33
N TRP A 280 -7.33 4.51 -16.99
CA TRP A 280 -6.78 4.82 -15.65
C TRP A 280 -7.14 6.22 -15.17
N ALA A 281 -7.03 6.41 -13.88
CA ALA A 281 -7.20 7.68 -13.23
C ALA A 281 -6.09 7.91 -12.21
N HIS A 282 -5.32 8.97 -12.40
CA HIS A 282 -4.27 9.39 -11.49
C HIS A 282 -4.72 10.66 -10.76
N ASN A 283 -4.75 10.64 -9.43
CA ASN A 283 -5.18 11.75 -8.60
C ASN A 283 -4.23 11.96 -7.44
N ARG A 284 -3.82 13.21 -7.24
CA ARG A 284 -3.19 13.70 -6.02
C ARG A 284 -4.19 14.59 -5.30
N VAL A 285 -4.43 14.31 -4.04
CA VAL A 285 -5.32 15.07 -3.17
C VAL A 285 -4.48 15.68 -2.06
N GLU A 286 -4.54 17.00 -1.97
CA GLU A 286 -3.81 17.80 -0.98
C GLU A 286 -4.82 18.39 0.01
N GLY A 287 -4.40 18.58 1.26
CA GLY A 287 -5.23 19.18 2.30
C GLY A 287 -5.24 18.39 3.60
N THR A 288 -6.40 18.29 4.27
CA THR A 288 -6.54 17.61 5.57
C THR A 288 -6.26 16.10 5.51
N ASN A 289 -6.44 15.50 4.34
CA ASN A 289 -6.14 14.10 4.05
C ASN A 289 -5.29 14.07 2.77
N GLU A 290 -3.99 13.93 2.94
CA GLU A 290 -3.07 13.86 1.80
C GLU A 290 -2.91 12.43 1.32
N TYR A 291 -3.21 12.21 0.05
CA TYR A 291 -2.99 10.92 -0.58
C TYR A 291 -2.92 11.03 -2.11
N THR A 292 -2.24 10.10 -2.71
CA THR A 292 -2.22 9.90 -4.15
C THR A 292 -2.90 8.57 -4.48
N ALA A 293 -3.77 8.57 -5.49
CA ALA A 293 -4.42 7.37 -5.98
C ALA A 293 -4.19 7.24 -7.49
N LEU A 294 -3.69 6.08 -7.90
CA LEU A 294 -3.56 5.68 -9.29
C LEU A 294 -4.38 4.41 -9.50
N LEU A 295 -5.55 4.57 -10.11
CA LEU A 295 -6.55 3.51 -10.26
C LEU A 295 -6.68 3.11 -11.72
N TYR A 296 -6.81 1.81 -11.98
CA TYR A 296 -6.90 1.23 -13.31
C TYR A 296 -8.17 0.41 -13.47
N LEU A 297 -8.72 0.45 -14.68
CA LEU A 297 -9.72 -0.50 -15.17
C LEU A 297 -9.00 -1.54 -16.02
N PRO A 298 -8.95 -2.82 -15.60
CA PRO A 298 -8.42 -3.90 -16.41
C PRO A 298 -9.20 -4.07 -17.71
N LYS A 299 -8.57 -4.62 -18.73
CA LYS A 299 -9.24 -4.95 -19.99
C LYS A 299 -10.07 -6.23 -19.88
N ARG A 300 -9.58 -7.21 -19.09
CA ARG A 300 -10.25 -8.50 -18.87
C ARG A 300 -10.50 -8.79 -17.41
N ALA A 301 -11.58 -9.49 -17.14
CA ALA A 301 -11.90 -9.98 -15.82
C ALA A 301 -10.93 -11.11 -15.43
N PRO A 302 -10.25 -11.01 -14.27
CA PRO A 302 -9.48 -12.13 -13.75
C PRO A 302 -10.43 -13.29 -13.43
N TRP A 303 -9.92 -14.50 -13.52
CA TRP A 303 -10.71 -15.72 -13.34
C TRP A 303 -11.34 -15.84 -11.94
N ASP A 304 -10.72 -15.24 -10.94
CA ASP A 304 -11.10 -15.22 -9.53
C ASP A 304 -12.06 -14.08 -9.16
N LEU A 305 -12.41 -13.19 -10.10
CA LEU A 305 -13.29 -12.05 -9.86
C LEU A 305 -14.66 -12.44 -9.26
N TRP A 306 -15.10 -13.65 -9.51
CA TRP A 306 -16.39 -14.18 -9.09
C TRP A 306 -16.35 -14.83 -7.71
N ASP A 307 -15.17 -15.09 -7.18
CA ASP A 307 -14.99 -15.63 -5.84
C ASP A 307 -15.16 -14.51 -4.81
N ARG A 308 -16.24 -14.60 -4.02
CA ARG A 308 -16.56 -13.60 -3.00
C ARG A 308 -15.71 -13.72 -1.74
N GLU A 309 -15.08 -14.87 -1.52
CA GLU A 309 -14.22 -15.11 -0.37
C GLU A 309 -12.81 -14.56 -0.61
N GLN A 310 -12.44 -14.39 -1.87
CA GLN A 310 -11.15 -13.81 -2.22
C GLN A 310 -11.14 -12.31 -1.94
N LYS A 311 -10.10 -11.86 -1.28
CA LYS A 311 -9.88 -10.45 -1.04
C LYS A 311 -9.50 -9.77 -2.35
N HIS A 312 -10.09 -8.63 -2.58
CA HIS A 312 -9.83 -7.79 -3.73
C HIS A 312 -9.60 -6.36 -3.24
N GLY A 313 -8.86 -5.59 -4.00
CA GLY A 313 -8.64 -4.20 -3.65
C GLY A 313 -7.47 -3.59 -4.39
N VAL A 314 -7.12 -2.41 -3.93
CA VAL A 314 -5.95 -1.66 -4.39
C VAL A 314 -4.79 -1.91 -3.44
N LYS A 315 -3.57 -1.81 -3.95
CA LYS A 315 -2.36 -1.84 -3.13
C LYS A 315 -2.30 -0.57 -2.27
N LEU A 316 -2.08 -0.76 -0.98
CA LEU A 316 -1.91 0.36 -0.06
C LEU A 316 -0.44 0.57 0.22
N TYR A 317 -0.03 1.82 0.08
CA TYR A 317 1.24 2.34 0.52
C TYR A 317 1.02 3.43 1.57
N VAL A 318 1.96 3.55 2.49
CA VAL A 318 2.05 4.68 3.40
C VAL A 318 3.47 5.22 3.31
N LYS A 319 3.60 6.48 2.86
CA LYS A 319 4.89 7.11 2.60
C LYS A 319 5.80 6.26 1.70
N ARG A 320 5.22 5.74 0.62
CA ARG A 320 5.88 4.88 -0.39
C ARG A 320 6.36 3.51 0.12
N VAL A 321 6.03 3.16 1.35
CA VAL A 321 6.26 1.81 1.91
C VAL A 321 5.02 0.97 1.70
N PHE A 322 5.18 -0.21 1.12
CA PHE A 322 4.08 -1.15 0.91
C PHE A 322 3.53 -1.67 2.24
N ILE A 323 2.21 -1.63 2.36
CA ILE A 323 1.47 -2.07 3.55
C ILE A 323 0.70 -3.37 3.27
N MET A 324 -0.13 -3.37 2.23
CA MET A 324 -0.94 -4.54 1.87
C MET A 324 -1.36 -4.52 0.40
N ASP A 325 -1.58 -5.71 -0.18
CA ASP A 325 -2.01 -5.87 -1.57
C ASP A 325 -3.49 -5.58 -1.80
N GLU A 326 -4.33 -5.88 -0.84
CA GLU A 326 -5.78 -5.94 -1.00
C GLU A 326 -6.46 -5.12 0.08
N ALA A 327 -6.38 -3.80 -0.06
CA ALA A 327 -7.01 -2.87 0.85
C ALA A 327 -8.52 -2.76 0.57
N ASP A 328 -9.29 -3.78 0.99
CA ASP A 328 -10.73 -3.91 0.83
C ASP A 328 -11.53 -2.72 1.39
N LYS A 329 -10.98 -2.07 2.42
CA LYS A 329 -11.59 -0.88 3.04
C LYS A 329 -11.49 0.37 2.17
N LEU A 330 -10.57 0.42 1.20
CA LEU A 330 -10.35 1.57 0.31
C LEU A 330 -11.19 1.51 -0.98
N MET A 331 -11.81 0.34 -1.27
CA MET A 331 -12.64 0.12 -2.43
C MET A 331 -13.84 -0.77 -2.05
N PRO A 332 -15.08 -0.47 -2.47
CA PRO A 332 -16.23 -1.32 -2.18
C PRO A 332 -16.19 -2.61 -3.00
N HIS A 333 -16.83 -3.66 -2.50
CA HIS A 333 -16.80 -4.98 -3.12
C HIS A 333 -17.34 -5.00 -4.56
N TRP A 334 -18.36 -4.20 -4.85
CA TRP A 334 -18.90 -4.07 -6.21
C TRP A 334 -17.95 -3.37 -7.21
N MET A 335 -16.82 -2.82 -6.73
CA MET A 335 -15.72 -2.30 -7.55
C MET A 335 -14.45 -3.16 -7.46
N ARG A 336 -14.57 -4.43 -7.10
CA ARG A 336 -13.43 -5.36 -6.93
C ARG A 336 -12.58 -5.59 -8.17
N PHE A 337 -13.10 -5.19 -9.33
CA PHE A 337 -12.34 -5.19 -10.59
C PHE A 337 -11.28 -4.08 -10.66
N VAL A 338 -11.36 -3.05 -9.84
CA VAL A 338 -10.41 -1.94 -9.87
C VAL A 338 -9.07 -2.41 -9.30
N LYS A 339 -8.00 -2.16 -10.06
CA LYS A 339 -6.61 -2.38 -9.64
C LYS A 339 -5.93 -1.02 -9.46
N GLY A 340 -4.81 -1.01 -8.77
CA GLY A 340 -4.05 0.23 -8.61
C GLY A 340 -3.40 0.37 -7.25
N VAL A 341 -2.98 1.60 -6.97
CA VAL A 341 -2.31 1.96 -5.73
C VAL A 341 -2.97 3.17 -5.07
N VAL A 342 -2.97 3.16 -3.76
CA VAL A 342 -3.28 4.32 -2.93
C VAL A 342 -2.12 4.52 -1.99
N ASP A 343 -1.52 5.69 -2.00
CA ASP A 343 -0.42 6.07 -1.09
C ASP A 343 -0.87 7.28 -0.27
N SER A 344 -0.79 7.15 1.04
CA SER A 344 -1.21 8.21 1.96
C SER A 344 -0.16 8.45 3.03
N ASP A 345 0.16 9.71 3.25
CA ASP A 345 1.11 10.11 4.31
C ASP A 345 0.51 10.06 5.71
N ASP A 346 -0.82 10.10 5.80
CA ASP A 346 -1.58 10.37 7.03
C ASP A 346 -2.43 9.20 7.55
N LEU A 347 -2.43 8.03 6.90
CA LEU A 347 -3.27 6.93 7.35
C LEU A 347 -2.78 6.34 8.68
N PRO A 348 -3.63 6.28 9.72
CA PRO A 348 -3.29 5.62 10.95
C PRO A 348 -3.28 4.11 10.73
N LEU A 349 -2.11 3.55 10.82
CA LEU A 349 -1.87 2.12 10.81
C LEU A 349 -1.84 1.59 12.25
N ASN A 350 -2.10 0.30 12.42
CA ASN A 350 -1.74 -0.37 13.66
C ASN A 350 -0.22 -0.44 13.82
N VAL A 351 0.24 -0.86 14.98
CA VAL A 351 1.67 -0.90 15.31
C VAL A 351 2.47 -1.78 14.34
N SER A 352 1.89 -2.90 13.88
CA SER A 352 2.51 -3.80 12.90
C SER A 352 2.43 -3.32 11.45
N ARG A 353 1.66 -2.28 11.18
CA ARG A 353 1.37 -1.78 9.81
C ARG A 353 0.77 -2.84 8.87
N GLU A 354 0.15 -3.88 9.42
CA GLU A 354 -0.48 -4.95 8.63
C GLU A 354 -1.99 -4.81 8.51
N ILE A 355 -2.60 -4.00 9.38
CA ILE A 355 -4.06 -3.86 9.47
C ILE A 355 -4.45 -2.39 9.43
N LEU A 356 -5.35 -2.07 8.51
CA LEU A 356 -6.03 -0.78 8.51
C LEU A 356 -7.08 -0.74 9.62
N GLN A 357 -6.89 0.15 10.58
CA GLN A 357 -7.95 0.44 11.55
C GLN A 357 -9.03 1.30 10.87
N HIS A 358 -10.29 0.92 11.05
CA HIS A 358 -11.42 1.69 10.49
C HIS A 358 -11.42 3.10 11.10
N ASN A 359 -11.39 4.12 10.25
CA ASN A 359 -11.50 5.51 10.65
C ASN A 359 -12.10 6.39 9.55
N ARG A 360 -12.45 7.64 9.90
CA ARG A 360 -13.04 8.60 8.96
C ARG A 360 -12.16 8.92 7.75
N LYS A 361 -10.83 8.85 7.86
CA LYS A 361 -9.92 9.11 6.74
C LYS A 361 -10.08 8.03 5.67
N ILE A 362 -10.15 6.76 6.09
CA ILE A 362 -10.38 5.62 5.19
C ILE A 362 -11.70 5.78 4.44
N ASP A 363 -12.78 6.13 5.16
CA ASP A 363 -14.10 6.33 4.53
C ASP A 363 -14.07 7.51 3.53
N THR A 364 -13.32 8.57 3.84
CA THR A 364 -13.15 9.71 2.95
C THR A 364 -12.40 9.31 1.67
N ILE A 365 -11.28 8.60 1.80
CA ILE A 365 -10.49 8.09 0.66
C ILE A 365 -11.32 7.13 -0.18
N ARG A 366 -12.01 6.17 0.47
CA ARG A 366 -12.93 5.25 -0.21
C ARG A 366 -13.99 5.98 -1.02
N GLY A 367 -14.67 6.96 -0.42
CA GLY A 367 -15.71 7.75 -1.09
C GLY A 367 -15.17 8.55 -2.27
N ALA A 368 -13.95 9.08 -2.17
CA ALA A 368 -13.29 9.80 -3.25
C ALA A 368 -12.86 8.85 -4.39
N ASN A 369 -12.32 7.68 -4.06
CA ASN A 369 -11.96 6.64 -5.04
C ASN A 369 -13.19 6.17 -5.82
N VAL A 370 -14.31 5.89 -5.13
CA VAL A 370 -15.58 5.52 -5.76
C VAL A 370 -16.04 6.59 -6.73
N LYS A 371 -16.09 7.86 -6.30
CA LYS A 371 -16.46 8.98 -7.16
C LYS A 371 -15.57 9.10 -8.39
N ARG A 372 -14.28 8.85 -8.22
CA ARG A 372 -13.31 8.94 -9.32
C ARG A 372 -13.49 7.82 -10.34
N VAL A 373 -13.67 6.58 -9.87
CA VAL A 373 -13.93 5.44 -10.76
C VAL A 373 -15.25 5.61 -11.49
N LEU A 374 -16.31 6.06 -10.82
CA LEU A 374 -17.57 6.37 -11.48
C LEU A 374 -17.41 7.45 -12.55
N GLY A 375 -16.67 8.53 -12.26
CA GLY A 375 -16.39 9.57 -13.26
C GLY A 375 -15.59 9.03 -14.45
N LEU A 376 -14.63 8.13 -14.23
CA LEU A 376 -13.88 7.48 -15.29
C LEU A 376 -14.79 6.62 -16.17
N LEU A 377 -15.70 5.83 -15.58
CA LEU A 377 -16.67 5.01 -16.31
C LEU A 377 -17.68 5.87 -17.06
N GLU A 378 -18.15 6.98 -16.49
CA GLU A 378 -19.06 7.94 -17.15
C GLU A 378 -18.39 8.58 -18.38
N SER A 379 -17.13 9.01 -18.25
CA SER A 379 -16.37 9.53 -19.40
C SER A 379 -16.17 8.47 -20.47
N LEU A 380 -15.79 7.24 -20.08
CA LEU A 380 -15.60 6.14 -21.01
C LEU A 380 -16.92 5.79 -21.75
N ALA A 381 -18.05 5.76 -21.03
CA ALA A 381 -19.35 5.48 -21.62
C ALA A 381 -19.81 6.56 -22.62
N LYS A 382 -19.42 7.81 -22.40
CA LYS A 382 -19.79 8.96 -23.22
C LYS A 382 -18.85 9.15 -24.42
N ASP A 383 -17.53 9.12 -24.15
CA ASP A 383 -16.51 9.57 -25.11
C ASP A 383 -15.96 8.38 -25.92
N GLU A 384 -15.97 7.16 -25.37
CA GLU A 384 -15.42 5.93 -25.97
C GLU A 384 -16.40 4.75 -25.81
N PRO A 385 -17.61 4.80 -26.39
CA PRO A 385 -18.66 3.81 -26.15
C PRO A 385 -18.28 2.36 -26.52
N GLU A 386 -17.39 2.15 -27.49
CA GLU A 386 -16.89 0.83 -27.84
C GLU A 386 -16.05 0.23 -26.72
N LYS A 387 -15.13 0.99 -26.16
CA LYS A 387 -14.33 0.55 -24.99
C LYS A 387 -15.22 0.33 -23.76
N TYR A 388 -16.26 1.16 -23.60
CA TYR A 388 -17.21 0.94 -22.52
C TYR A 388 -17.99 -0.37 -22.70
N GLN A 389 -18.30 -0.75 -23.94
CA GLN A 389 -18.95 -2.02 -24.22
C GLN A 389 -18.02 -3.21 -23.93
N GLU A 390 -16.71 -3.10 -24.22
CA GLU A 390 -15.70 -4.10 -23.79
C GLU A 390 -15.70 -4.23 -22.27
N PHE A 391 -15.59 -3.11 -21.55
CA PHE A 391 -15.69 -3.08 -20.09
C PHE A 391 -16.97 -3.74 -19.58
N TRP A 392 -18.11 -3.41 -20.19
CA TRP A 392 -19.40 -3.95 -19.78
C TRP A 392 -19.48 -5.47 -19.97
N GLY A 393 -18.93 -5.99 -21.04
CA GLY A 393 -18.88 -7.43 -21.31
C GLY A 393 -18.18 -8.22 -20.18
N GLU A 394 -17.09 -7.66 -19.67
CA GLU A 394 -16.27 -8.27 -18.64
C GLU A 394 -16.80 -8.02 -17.20
N PHE A 395 -17.16 -6.79 -16.89
CA PHE A 395 -17.42 -6.35 -15.52
C PHE A 395 -18.89 -5.95 -15.24
N GLY A 396 -19.74 -5.95 -16.23
CA GLY A 396 -21.13 -5.50 -16.09
C GLY A 396 -21.93 -6.28 -15.04
N LYS A 397 -21.65 -7.56 -14.84
CA LYS A 397 -22.28 -8.37 -13.80
C LYS A 397 -21.90 -7.87 -12.39
N VAL A 398 -20.63 -7.52 -12.17
CA VAL A 398 -20.16 -7.00 -10.90
C VAL A 398 -20.71 -5.60 -10.66
N LEU A 399 -20.73 -4.75 -11.70
CA LEU A 399 -21.27 -3.38 -11.58
C LEU A 399 -22.77 -3.39 -11.23
N LYS A 400 -23.51 -4.41 -11.64
CA LYS A 400 -24.94 -4.57 -11.27
C LYS A 400 -25.17 -4.82 -9.77
N GLU A 401 -24.15 -5.20 -9.02
CA GLU A 401 -24.23 -5.33 -7.55
C GLU A 401 -24.29 -3.94 -6.87
N GLY A 402 -23.69 -2.94 -7.51
CA GLY A 402 -23.51 -1.59 -6.96
C GLY A 402 -24.79 -0.90 -6.49
N PRO A 403 -25.91 -0.91 -7.25
CA PRO A 403 -27.15 -0.25 -6.80
C PRO A 403 -27.73 -0.80 -5.50
N ALA A 404 -27.41 -2.04 -5.13
CA ALA A 404 -27.85 -2.68 -3.89
C ALA A 404 -26.88 -2.42 -2.71
N GLU A 405 -25.60 -2.19 -3.00
CA GLU A 405 -24.56 -2.02 -1.99
C GLU A 405 -24.23 -0.53 -1.71
N ASP A 406 -24.40 0.35 -2.70
CA ASP A 406 -24.09 1.79 -2.60
C ASP A 406 -25.30 2.66 -2.92
N PHE A 407 -26.10 2.93 -1.90
CA PHE A 407 -27.30 3.76 -2.03
C PHE A 407 -26.97 5.23 -2.37
N GLN A 408 -25.80 5.74 -1.98
CA GLN A 408 -25.44 7.14 -2.24
C GLN A 408 -25.13 7.39 -3.71
N ASN A 409 -24.56 6.41 -4.42
CA ASN A 409 -24.20 6.51 -5.82
C ASN A 409 -25.17 5.78 -6.75
N ARG A 410 -26.32 5.32 -6.23
CA ARG A 410 -27.27 4.46 -6.95
C ARG A 410 -27.70 5.01 -8.30
N GLU A 411 -28.01 6.30 -8.38
CA GLU A 411 -28.43 6.95 -9.64
C GLU A 411 -27.30 6.97 -10.66
N ARG A 412 -26.09 7.34 -10.25
CA ARG A 412 -24.90 7.33 -11.12
C ARG A 412 -24.60 5.94 -11.65
N ILE A 413 -24.64 4.93 -10.76
CA ILE A 413 -24.45 3.53 -11.14
C ILE A 413 -25.55 3.10 -12.12
N GLY A 414 -26.82 3.49 -11.87
CA GLY A 414 -27.95 3.22 -12.74
C GLY A 414 -27.75 3.69 -14.18
N GLY A 415 -27.18 4.89 -14.38
CA GLY A 415 -26.87 5.43 -15.71
C GLY A 415 -25.76 4.66 -16.44
N LEU A 416 -24.90 3.96 -15.69
CA LEU A 416 -23.83 3.13 -16.23
C LEU A 416 -24.30 1.72 -16.64
N LEU A 417 -25.45 1.26 -16.16
CA LEU A 417 -25.92 -0.10 -16.49
C LEU A 417 -26.31 -0.23 -17.95
N ARG A 418 -26.09 -1.42 -18.51
CA ARG A 418 -26.52 -1.80 -19.86
C ARG A 418 -27.36 -3.08 -19.80
N PHE A 419 -28.36 -3.12 -20.64
CA PHE A 419 -29.33 -4.21 -20.68
C PHE A 419 -29.51 -4.71 -22.10
N ALA A 420 -29.86 -5.98 -22.24
CA ALA A 420 -30.49 -6.45 -23.45
C ALA A 420 -31.96 -5.99 -23.47
N SER A 421 -32.48 -5.70 -24.63
CA SER A 421 -33.81 -5.13 -24.76
C SER A 421 -34.59 -5.81 -25.90
N THR A 422 -35.92 -5.79 -25.80
CA THR A 422 -36.80 -6.25 -26.87
C THR A 422 -36.75 -5.36 -28.12
N HIS A 423 -36.08 -4.20 -28.04
CA HIS A 423 -35.83 -3.32 -29.17
C HIS A 423 -34.79 -3.91 -30.14
N ASN A 424 -33.80 -4.62 -29.61
CA ASN A 424 -32.79 -5.32 -30.38
C ASN A 424 -33.20 -6.77 -30.57
N ASP A 425 -32.90 -7.33 -31.75
CA ASP A 425 -33.18 -8.74 -32.04
C ASP A 425 -32.08 -9.71 -31.52
N ASP A 426 -31.12 -9.20 -30.75
CA ASP A 426 -30.02 -9.93 -30.16
C ASP A 426 -30.00 -9.89 -28.62
N ASP A 427 -29.09 -10.66 -28.01
CA ASP A 427 -28.90 -10.70 -26.54
C ASP A 427 -27.85 -9.71 -26.05
N THR A 428 -27.43 -8.77 -26.90
CA THR A 428 -26.37 -7.81 -26.59
C THR A 428 -26.86 -6.81 -25.53
N GLN A 429 -26.13 -6.71 -24.42
CA GLN A 429 -26.42 -5.76 -23.36
C GLN A 429 -25.77 -4.40 -23.67
N ASN A 430 -26.42 -3.59 -24.51
CA ASN A 430 -25.92 -2.28 -24.95
C ASN A 430 -26.91 -1.13 -24.72
N VAL A 431 -28.10 -1.41 -24.20
CA VAL A 431 -29.14 -0.41 -23.96
C VAL A 431 -28.98 0.18 -22.57
N SER A 432 -28.77 1.50 -22.48
CA SER A 432 -28.83 2.25 -21.22
C SER A 432 -30.27 2.56 -20.82
N LEU A 433 -30.49 2.91 -19.56
CA LEU A 433 -31.81 3.39 -19.09
C LEU A 433 -32.23 4.68 -19.79
N ASP A 434 -31.29 5.60 -20.03
CA ASP A 434 -31.56 6.86 -20.74
C ASP A 434 -32.01 6.59 -22.18
N ALA A 435 -31.31 5.72 -22.92
CA ALA A 435 -31.70 5.34 -24.26
C ALA A 435 -33.06 4.63 -24.31
N TYR A 436 -33.43 3.88 -23.26
CA TYR A 436 -34.78 3.32 -23.12
C TYR A 436 -35.79 4.43 -22.92
N ILE A 437 -35.55 5.40 -22.02
CA ILE A 437 -36.47 6.52 -21.72
C ILE A 437 -36.70 7.35 -22.96
N GLU A 438 -35.69 7.65 -23.76
CA GLU A 438 -35.83 8.38 -25.03
C GLU A 438 -36.77 7.71 -26.02
N ARG A 439 -36.89 6.37 -25.95
CA ARG A 439 -37.78 5.58 -26.84
C ARG A 439 -39.12 5.23 -26.23
N MET A 440 -39.40 5.70 -25.01
CA MET A 440 -40.68 5.43 -24.35
C MET A 440 -41.84 6.00 -25.17
N GLN A 441 -42.96 5.28 -25.22
CA GLN A 441 -44.16 5.73 -25.90
C GLN A 441 -44.85 6.89 -25.15
N GLU A 442 -45.56 7.71 -25.89
CA GLU A 442 -46.34 8.80 -25.31
C GLU A 442 -47.32 8.27 -24.25
N GLY A 443 -47.24 8.79 -23.03
CA GLY A 443 -48.03 8.35 -21.87
C GLY A 443 -47.43 7.15 -21.09
N GLN A 444 -46.32 6.56 -21.52
CA GLN A 444 -45.63 5.57 -20.75
C GLN A 444 -44.90 6.26 -19.56
N LYS A 445 -45.09 5.73 -18.35
CA LYS A 445 -44.53 6.31 -17.13
C LYS A 445 -43.47 5.43 -16.45
N ASP A 446 -43.43 4.16 -16.82
CA ASP A 446 -42.59 3.14 -16.14
C ASP A 446 -41.66 2.44 -17.14
N ILE A 447 -40.48 2.06 -16.67
CA ILE A 447 -39.58 1.19 -17.38
C ILE A 447 -40.03 -0.25 -17.11
N TYR A 448 -40.28 -1.01 -18.18
CA TYR A 448 -40.65 -2.41 -18.06
C TYR A 448 -39.44 -3.31 -18.16
N TYR A 449 -39.31 -4.26 -17.24
CA TYR A 449 -38.24 -5.22 -17.23
C TYR A 449 -38.71 -6.63 -16.95
N ILE A 450 -37.96 -7.61 -17.43
CA ILE A 450 -38.14 -9.01 -17.11
C ILE A 450 -36.89 -9.53 -16.43
N THR A 451 -37.07 -10.32 -15.36
CA THR A 451 -35.98 -11.05 -14.72
C THR A 451 -35.91 -12.49 -15.21
N ALA A 452 -34.73 -12.95 -15.56
CA ALA A 452 -34.51 -14.33 -15.99
C ALA A 452 -33.09 -14.76 -15.67
N ASP A 453 -32.84 -16.07 -15.60
CA ASP A 453 -31.54 -16.65 -15.32
C ASP A 453 -30.57 -16.51 -16.51
N SER A 454 -31.12 -16.33 -17.71
CA SER A 454 -30.32 -16.10 -18.91
C SER A 454 -31.03 -15.18 -19.91
N PRO A 455 -30.28 -14.47 -20.80
CA PRO A 455 -30.87 -13.66 -21.85
C PRO A 455 -31.80 -14.45 -22.76
N ALA A 456 -31.45 -15.69 -23.11
CA ALA A 456 -32.29 -16.57 -23.95
C ALA A 456 -33.62 -16.90 -23.26
N ALA A 457 -33.61 -17.19 -21.94
CA ALA A 457 -34.83 -17.44 -21.18
C ALA A 457 -35.71 -16.18 -21.10
N ALA A 458 -35.11 -15.00 -20.96
CA ALA A 458 -35.83 -13.74 -21.01
C ALA A 458 -36.51 -13.53 -22.35
N ARG A 459 -35.78 -13.70 -23.45
CA ARG A 459 -36.29 -13.48 -24.84
C ARG A 459 -37.49 -14.34 -25.19
N HIS A 460 -37.50 -15.60 -24.75
CA HIS A 460 -38.59 -16.54 -25.05
C HIS A 460 -39.72 -16.55 -24.01
N SER A 461 -39.71 -15.60 -23.10
CA SER A 461 -40.72 -15.51 -22.07
C SER A 461 -42.10 -15.11 -22.65
N PRO A 462 -43.18 -15.88 -22.35
CA PRO A 462 -44.53 -15.54 -22.77
C PRO A 462 -44.99 -14.15 -22.31
N HIS A 463 -44.43 -13.65 -21.21
CA HIS A 463 -44.77 -12.34 -20.66
C HIS A 463 -44.38 -11.20 -21.60
N LEU A 464 -43.42 -11.37 -22.50
CA LEU A 464 -43.03 -10.35 -23.46
C LEU A 464 -43.95 -10.22 -24.66
N GLU A 465 -44.84 -11.21 -24.94
CA GLU A 465 -45.78 -11.14 -26.07
C GLU A 465 -46.69 -9.90 -26.00
N VAL A 466 -47.19 -9.57 -24.83
CA VAL A 466 -48.07 -8.41 -24.65
C VAL A 466 -47.34 -7.11 -24.97
N PHE A 467 -46.07 -6.99 -24.54
CA PHE A 467 -45.25 -5.82 -24.80
C PHE A 467 -44.93 -5.70 -26.28
N ARG A 468 -44.56 -6.80 -26.94
CA ARG A 468 -44.30 -6.85 -28.41
C ARG A 468 -45.54 -6.46 -29.21
N LYS A 469 -46.72 -6.99 -28.84
CA LYS A 469 -47.98 -6.64 -29.51
C LYS A 469 -48.39 -5.15 -29.34
N LYS A 470 -47.99 -4.55 -28.23
CA LYS A 470 -48.25 -3.12 -27.95
C LYS A 470 -47.13 -2.22 -28.44
N GLY A 471 -46.03 -2.75 -28.97
CA GLY A 471 -44.84 -1.97 -29.36
C GLY A 471 -44.11 -1.34 -28.21
N VAL A 472 -44.28 -1.85 -26.98
CA VAL A 472 -43.65 -1.33 -25.77
C VAL A 472 -42.37 -2.08 -25.55
N GLU A 473 -41.25 -1.35 -25.37
CA GLU A 473 -39.94 -1.92 -25.09
C GLU A 473 -39.91 -2.50 -23.65
N ALA A 474 -39.22 -3.63 -23.49
CA ALA A 474 -38.90 -4.23 -22.19
C ALA A 474 -37.41 -4.62 -22.15
N VAL A 475 -36.76 -4.34 -21.03
CA VAL A 475 -35.36 -4.73 -20.81
C VAL A 475 -35.24 -6.06 -20.08
N SER A 476 -34.21 -6.83 -20.39
CA SER A 476 -33.89 -8.09 -19.72
C SER A 476 -32.89 -7.84 -18.61
N TYR A 477 -33.29 -8.12 -17.37
CA TYR A 477 -32.41 -8.06 -16.21
C TYR A 477 -31.97 -9.48 -15.83
N THR A 478 -30.78 -9.84 -16.19
CA THR A 478 -30.18 -11.13 -15.86
C THR A 478 -29.10 -10.95 -14.77
N HIS A 479 -28.88 -11.99 -13.96
CA HIS A 479 -27.92 -11.99 -12.85
C HIS A 479 -28.32 -11.08 -11.66
N LEU A 480 -29.51 -11.30 -11.12
CA LEU A 480 -29.86 -10.83 -9.78
C LEU A 480 -29.17 -11.69 -8.74
N THR A 481 -27.97 -11.30 -8.31
CA THR A 481 -27.44 -11.77 -7.03
C THR A 481 -28.02 -10.89 -5.90
N LEU A 482 -29.33 -11.01 -5.68
CA LEU A 482 -29.92 -10.53 -4.45
C LEU A 482 -29.59 -11.56 -3.37
N PRO A 483 -29.17 -11.14 -2.16
CA PRO A 483 -29.19 -12.04 -1.02
C PRO A 483 -30.62 -12.58 -0.89
N THR A 484 -30.73 -13.89 -0.71
CA THR A 484 -31.98 -14.70 -0.70
C THR A 484 -33.02 -14.30 0.34
N THR A 485 -32.89 -13.16 0.98
CA THR A 485 -33.81 -12.63 2.00
C THR A 485 -34.68 -11.45 1.58
N CYS A 486 -34.61 -10.99 0.32
CA CYS A 486 -35.44 -9.88 -0.16
C CYS A 486 -36.61 -10.35 -1.03
N ASN A 487 -37.62 -10.90 -0.41
CA ASN A 487 -38.93 -11.18 -1.04
C ASN A 487 -39.79 -9.90 -1.32
N LEU A 488 -39.17 -8.70 -1.32
CA LEU A 488 -39.85 -7.42 -1.47
C LEU A 488 -39.12 -6.44 -2.39
N CYS A 489 -38.89 -6.83 -3.64
CA CYS A 489 -38.55 -5.84 -4.66
C CYS A 489 -39.68 -5.67 -5.67
N ARG A 490 -40.77 -5.02 -5.27
CA ARG A 490 -41.51 -4.13 -6.15
C ARG A 490 -40.81 -2.77 -6.12
N CYS A 491 -39.68 -2.66 -6.81
CA CYS A 491 -39.07 -1.35 -7.00
C CYS A 491 -39.83 -0.60 -8.12
N ARG A 492 -40.76 0.24 -7.72
CA ARG A 492 -41.15 1.38 -8.53
C ARG A 492 -40.01 2.38 -8.53
N TRP A 493 -39.38 2.56 -9.65
CA TRP A 493 -38.52 3.71 -9.90
C TRP A 493 -39.50 4.83 -10.36
N SER A 494 -39.82 5.75 -9.48
CA SER A 494 -40.45 7.03 -9.87
C SER A 494 -39.31 8.04 -9.95
N GLY A 495 -39.10 8.63 -11.14
CA GLY A 495 -38.25 9.77 -11.39
C GLY A 495 -38.71 11.01 -10.62
#